data_656a6b9dfb916a9889a33f2e077394a2
#
_entry.id   656a6b9dfb916a9889a33f2e077394a2
#
_cell.length_a   1.000
_cell.length_b   1.000
_cell.length_c   1.000
_cell.angle_alpha   90.00
_cell.angle_beta   90.00
_cell.angle_gamma   90.00
#
_symmetry.space_group_name_H-M   'P 1'
#
loop_
_entity.id
_entity.type
_entity.pdbx_description
1 polymer ?
#
loop_
_entity_poly.entity_id
_entity_poly.type
_entity_poly.pdbx_seq_one_letter_code
_entity_poly.pdbx_strand_id
1 'polypeptide(L)'
;MAQAPATPKSKRAALRVAAALSPSLAMRLGPQPSEVAALAARARRLAPPESPDVVFLLPLVGRHHVSDWGAVSARLARTIESFRRQTSPRWRALICGQDAPEGLPGDGRVRFMPFAEPVEGNDKWAKLAALARALPESGVTRGYAMPFDADDLLAPHVVQEMAQGRAPGGYLVTRGYVLDAAEGLWAEARPQSLSDPGQKAFWKLCGSCAAFGFDLRGGQDDAALIGAMTAHEHRMFPYLARLAGRPLTPLARPSALYIVNHGENFGARRGRTGFKTRFVRRFPLAADETARARAAFAFD
;
A
#
# COMPACT_ATOMS: atom_id res chain seq x y z
N MET A 1 -16.37 6.62 -5.03
CA MET A 1 -15.64 7.72 -4.35
C MET A 1 -14.42 8.08 -5.20
N ALA A 2 -14.25 9.36 -5.58
CA ALA A 2 -13.09 9.83 -6.33
C ALA A 2 -11.84 9.94 -5.42
N GLN A 3 -10.65 9.97 -6.03
CA GLN A 3 -9.40 10.20 -5.32
C GLN A 3 -9.41 11.57 -4.62
N ALA A 4 -9.12 11.61 -3.33
CA ALA A 4 -8.99 12.86 -2.60
C ALA A 4 -7.70 13.61 -3.02
N PRO A 5 -7.77 14.94 -3.24
CA PRO A 5 -6.61 15.73 -3.64
C PRO A 5 -5.57 15.80 -2.52
N ALA A 6 -4.29 15.87 -2.90
CA ALA A 6 -3.22 16.03 -1.92
C ALA A 6 -3.24 17.45 -1.33
N THR A 7 -3.15 17.55 -0.01
CA THR A 7 -2.99 18.83 0.70
C THR A 7 -1.68 19.52 0.27
N PRO A 8 -1.66 20.82 0.00
CA PRO A 8 -0.44 21.57 -0.32
C PRO A 8 0.65 21.42 0.76
N LYS A 9 1.92 21.41 0.35
CA LYS A 9 3.05 21.15 1.26
C LYS A 9 3.11 22.14 2.43
N SER A 10 2.87 23.43 2.18
CA SER A 10 2.83 24.48 3.21
C SER A 10 1.73 24.22 4.24
N LYS A 11 0.51 23.89 3.78
CA LYS A 11 -0.60 23.55 4.67
C LYS A 11 -0.33 22.30 5.49
N ARG A 12 0.32 21.26 4.89
CA ARG A 12 0.75 20.06 5.64
C ARG A 12 1.74 20.40 6.75
N ALA A 13 2.68 21.31 6.50
CA ALA A 13 3.63 21.76 7.50
C ALA A 13 2.91 22.50 8.63
N ALA A 14 2.04 23.44 8.31
CA ALA A 14 1.24 24.20 9.28
C ALA A 14 0.35 23.27 10.15
N LEU A 15 -0.36 22.32 9.53
CA LEU A 15 -1.19 21.34 10.24
C LEU A 15 -0.38 20.48 11.21
N ARG A 16 0.83 20.06 10.81
CA ARG A 16 1.71 19.27 11.69
C ARG A 16 2.18 20.07 12.91
N VAL A 17 2.60 21.31 12.71
CA VAL A 17 3.02 22.19 13.81
C VAL A 17 1.84 22.46 14.74
N ALA A 18 0.70 22.86 14.20
CA ALA A 18 -0.52 23.11 14.99
C ALA A 18 -0.95 21.85 15.77
N ALA A 19 -0.95 20.67 15.14
CA ALA A 19 -1.32 19.41 15.79
C ALA A 19 -0.30 18.95 16.88
N ALA A 20 0.93 19.39 16.81
CA ALA A 20 1.94 19.14 17.86
C ALA A 20 1.66 19.99 19.10
N LEU A 21 1.10 21.20 18.93
CA LEU A 21 0.71 22.07 20.02
C LEU A 21 -0.68 21.69 20.57
N SER A 22 -1.69 21.56 19.70
CA SER A 22 -3.04 21.15 20.06
C SER A 22 -3.81 20.67 18.82
N PRO A 23 -4.54 19.54 18.89
CA PRO A 23 -5.46 19.13 17.82
C PRO A 23 -6.52 20.19 17.49
N SER A 24 -7.05 20.90 18.48
CA SER A 24 -8.04 21.97 18.28
C SER A 24 -7.47 23.15 17.48
N LEU A 25 -6.19 23.48 17.66
CA LEU A 25 -5.52 24.49 16.84
C LEU A 25 -5.40 24.04 15.38
N ALA A 26 -5.07 22.78 15.14
CA ALA A 26 -5.01 22.23 13.79
C ALA A 26 -6.38 22.25 13.10
N MET A 27 -7.47 22.02 13.83
CA MET A 27 -8.84 22.09 13.30
C MET A 27 -9.20 23.47 12.76
N ARG A 28 -8.65 24.55 13.32
CA ARG A 28 -8.89 25.93 12.83
C ARG A 28 -8.26 26.22 11.46
N LEU A 29 -7.34 25.38 11.00
CA LEU A 29 -6.69 25.51 9.69
C LEU A 29 -7.51 24.89 8.54
N GLY A 30 -8.75 24.46 8.78
CA GLY A 30 -9.63 23.86 7.78
C GLY A 30 -9.04 22.59 7.18
N PRO A 31 -8.74 21.53 7.98
CA PRO A 31 -8.22 20.26 7.49
C PRO A 31 -9.24 19.56 6.59
N GLN A 32 -8.75 18.73 5.64
CA GLN A 32 -9.58 17.84 4.85
C GLN A 32 -10.17 16.70 5.71
N PRO A 33 -11.23 15.99 5.25
CA PRO A 33 -11.84 14.89 6.01
C PRO A 33 -10.86 13.84 6.51
N SER A 34 -9.87 13.46 5.70
CA SER A 34 -8.82 12.51 6.10
C SER A 34 -7.88 13.05 7.18
N GLU A 35 -7.62 14.35 7.16
CA GLU A 35 -6.84 15.04 8.19
C GLU A 35 -7.62 15.20 9.49
N VAL A 36 -8.93 15.44 9.39
CA VAL A 36 -9.84 15.42 10.54
C VAL A 36 -9.83 14.05 11.22
N ALA A 37 -9.99 12.97 10.43
CA ALA A 37 -9.91 11.60 10.93
C ALA A 37 -8.56 11.30 11.60
N ALA A 38 -7.46 11.76 10.98
CA ALA A 38 -6.12 11.61 11.55
C ALA A 38 -5.95 12.38 12.87
N LEU A 39 -6.43 13.60 12.96
CA LEU A 39 -6.39 14.41 14.18
C LEU A 39 -7.25 13.79 15.30
N ALA A 40 -8.42 13.24 14.98
CA ALA A 40 -9.25 12.52 15.94
C ALA A 40 -8.57 11.27 16.48
N ALA A 41 -7.92 10.49 15.60
CA ALA A 41 -7.18 9.30 15.99
C ALA A 41 -5.94 9.61 16.84
N ARG A 42 -5.41 10.83 16.80
CA ARG A 42 -4.21 11.25 17.54
C ARG A 42 -4.37 11.13 19.06
N ALA A 43 -5.57 11.31 19.58
CA ALA A 43 -5.85 11.17 21.00
C ALA A 43 -5.72 9.71 21.50
N ARG A 44 -5.84 8.75 20.60
CA ARG A 44 -5.79 7.32 20.91
C ARG A 44 -4.45 6.71 20.46
N ARG A 45 -3.55 6.51 21.42
CA ARG A 45 -2.29 5.84 21.14
C ARG A 45 -2.52 4.34 20.93
N LEU A 46 -1.92 3.79 19.89
CA LEU A 46 -1.82 2.35 19.72
C LEU A 46 -0.64 1.82 20.54
N ALA A 47 -0.88 0.77 21.31
CA ALA A 47 0.20 0.00 21.91
C ALA A 47 0.82 -0.94 20.85
N PRO A 48 2.08 -1.39 20.97
CA PRO A 48 2.64 -2.42 20.11
C PRO A 48 1.77 -3.68 20.14
N PRO A 49 1.38 -4.24 18.97
CA PRO A 49 0.61 -5.47 18.94
C PRO A 49 1.50 -6.65 19.40
N GLU A 50 0.96 -7.59 20.17
CA GLU A 50 1.73 -8.72 20.69
C GLU A 50 2.06 -9.75 19.62
N SER A 51 1.09 -10.09 18.78
CA SER A 51 1.19 -11.10 17.74
C SER A 51 0.43 -10.64 16.50
N PRO A 52 0.94 -9.62 15.78
CA PRO A 52 0.18 -9.01 14.71
C PRO A 52 0.09 -9.91 13.47
N ASP A 53 -1.10 -9.97 12.89
CA ASP A 53 -1.29 -10.40 11.52
C ASP A 53 -1.24 -9.18 10.56
N VAL A 54 -0.84 -9.42 9.32
CA VAL A 54 -0.92 -8.43 8.24
C VAL A 54 -2.14 -8.74 7.36
N VAL A 55 -3.04 -7.78 7.23
CA VAL A 55 -4.20 -7.88 6.34
C VAL A 55 -3.92 -7.08 5.07
N PHE A 56 -3.71 -7.77 3.97
CA PHE A 56 -3.55 -7.14 2.66
C PHE A 56 -4.91 -6.73 2.10
N LEU A 57 -5.02 -5.49 1.63
CA LEU A 57 -6.24 -4.91 1.05
C LEU A 57 -6.00 -4.73 -0.45
N LEU A 58 -6.57 -5.62 -1.27
CA LEU A 58 -6.33 -5.67 -2.72
C LEU A 58 -7.55 -5.18 -3.51
N PRO A 59 -7.53 -3.94 -4.02
CA PRO A 59 -8.53 -3.48 -4.97
C PRO A 59 -8.24 -4.09 -6.34
N LEU A 60 -9.14 -4.95 -6.83
CA LEU A 60 -9.01 -5.59 -8.14
C LEU A 60 -9.78 -4.81 -9.19
N VAL A 61 -9.14 -4.57 -10.34
CA VAL A 61 -9.80 -3.94 -11.50
C VAL A 61 -10.94 -4.83 -12.01
N GLY A 62 -12.06 -4.24 -12.45
CA GLY A 62 -13.17 -4.99 -13.05
C GLY A 62 -12.84 -5.48 -14.45
N ARG A 63 -13.41 -6.63 -14.85
CA ARG A 63 -13.19 -7.24 -16.16
C ARG A 63 -13.52 -6.31 -17.33
N HIS A 64 -14.54 -5.48 -17.17
CA HIS A 64 -14.97 -4.50 -18.18
C HIS A 64 -13.98 -3.33 -18.40
N HIS A 65 -12.97 -3.22 -17.54
CA HIS A 65 -11.94 -2.19 -17.65
C HIS A 65 -10.60 -2.68 -18.24
N VAL A 66 -10.49 -3.96 -18.60
CA VAL A 66 -9.24 -4.56 -19.07
C VAL A 66 -9.45 -5.27 -20.40
N SER A 67 -8.40 -5.36 -21.20
CA SER A 67 -8.41 -6.10 -22.47
C SER A 67 -8.13 -7.58 -22.29
N ASP A 68 -7.37 -7.94 -21.25
CA ASP A 68 -6.98 -9.32 -20.94
C ASP A 68 -7.20 -9.64 -19.45
N TRP A 69 -8.37 -10.21 -19.16
CA TRP A 69 -8.73 -10.66 -17.81
C TRP A 69 -7.90 -11.85 -17.34
N GLY A 70 -7.47 -12.71 -18.26
CA GLY A 70 -6.57 -13.84 -17.94
C GLY A 70 -5.23 -13.33 -17.41
N ALA A 71 -4.66 -12.31 -18.05
CA ALA A 71 -3.42 -11.69 -17.60
C ALA A 71 -3.58 -11.00 -16.23
N VAL A 72 -4.72 -10.35 -15.97
CA VAL A 72 -5.01 -9.75 -14.65
C VAL A 72 -5.09 -10.83 -13.57
N SER A 73 -5.83 -11.91 -13.84
CA SER A 73 -5.98 -13.04 -12.91
C SER A 73 -4.65 -13.74 -12.63
N ALA A 74 -3.81 -13.92 -13.64
CA ALA A 74 -2.47 -14.49 -13.48
C ALA A 74 -1.55 -13.61 -12.64
N ARG A 75 -1.61 -12.27 -12.78
CA ARG A 75 -0.83 -11.35 -11.94
C ARG A 75 -1.30 -11.38 -10.49
N LEU A 76 -2.61 -11.36 -10.24
CA LEU A 76 -3.15 -11.53 -8.90
C LEU A 76 -2.70 -12.86 -8.27
N ALA A 77 -2.73 -13.96 -9.02
CA ALA A 77 -2.25 -15.26 -8.54
C ALA A 77 -0.77 -15.17 -8.11
N ARG A 78 0.09 -14.49 -8.88
CA ARG A 78 1.50 -14.26 -8.51
C ARG A 78 1.63 -13.36 -7.28
N THR A 79 0.80 -12.33 -7.14
CA THR A 79 0.74 -11.49 -5.92
C THR A 79 0.40 -12.35 -4.71
N ILE A 80 -0.64 -13.18 -4.77
CA ILE A 80 -1.04 -14.09 -3.69
C ILE A 80 0.07 -15.11 -3.40
N GLU A 81 0.73 -15.64 -4.41
CA GLU A 81 1.85 -16.55 -4.21
C GLU A 81 3.02 -15.87 -3.48
N SER A 82 3.27 -14.59 -3.72
CA SER A 82 4.26 -13.83 -2.95
C SER A 82 3.89 -13.72 -1.46
N PHE A 83 2.60 -13.71 -1.12
CA PHE A 83 2.13 -13.78 0.27
C PHE A 83 2.26 -15.19 0.85
N ARG A 84 2.02 -16.24 0.06
CA ARG A 84 2.21 -17.63 0.49
C ARG A 84 3.66 -17.96 0.81
N ARG A 85 4.59 -17.31 0.13
CA ARG A 85 6.05 -17.43 0.33
C ARG A 85 6.59 -16.63 1.51
N GLN A 86 5.74 -15.92 2.25
CA GLN A 86 6.18 -15.23 3.46
C GLN A 86 6.73 -16.24 4.49
N THR A 87 7.85 -15.88 5.12
CA THR A 87 8.48 -16.71 6.17
C THR A 87 7.63 -16.79 7.43
N SER A 88 6.66 -15.88 7.59
CA SER A 88 5.64 -15.93 8.64
C SER A 88 4.26 -16.19 8.05
N PRO A 89 3.46 -17.13 8.57
CA PRO A 89 2.11 -17.41 8.10
C PRO A 89 1.07 -16.38 8.58
N ARG A 90 1.47 -15.36 9.32
CA ARG A 90 0.61 -14.33 9.94
C ARG A 90 0.12 -13.29 8.94
N TRP A 91 -0.59 -13.73 7.92
CA TRP A 91 -1.19 -12.83 6.95
C TRP A 91 -2.56 -13.31 6.47
N ARG A 92 -3.36 -12.38 6.03
CA ARG A 92 -4.63 -12.57 5.35
C ARG A 92 -4.73 -11.60 4.17
N ALA A 93 -5.60 -11.87 3.22
CA ALA A 93 -5.85 -11.01 2.07
C ALA A 93 -7.36 -10.85 1.84
N LEU A 94 -7.80 -9.61 1.76
CA LEU A 94 -9.14 -9.25 1.32
C LEU A 94 -9.04 -8.67 -0.08
N ILE A 95 -9.72 -9.27 -1.05
CA ILE A 95 -9.75 -8.83 -2.44
C ILE A 95 -11.12 -8.25 -2.72
N CYS A 96 -11.20 -7.05 -3.29
CA CYS A 96 -12.46 -6.40 -3.63
C CYS A 96 -12.51 -6.08 -5.11
N GLY A 97 -13.51 -6.62 -5.82
CA GLY A 97 -13.68 -6.45 -7.25
C GLY A 97 -15.08 -6.80 -7.74
N GLN A 98 -15.42 -6.44 -8.98
CA GLN A 98 -16.69 -6.80 -9.59
C GLN A 98 -16.71 -8.28 -9.96
N ASP A 99 -15.59 -8.80 -10.43
CA ASP A 99 -15.47 -10.14 -10.98
C ASP A 99 -14.49 -10.95 -10.12
N ALA A 100 -14.92 -12.12 -9.66
CA ALA A 100 -14.07 -13.05 -8.94
C ALA A 100 -13.12 -13.75 -9.93
N PRO A 101 -11.78 -13.70 -9.71
CA PRO A 101 -10.84 -14.49 -10.50
C PRO A 101 -11.02 -15.98 -10.24
N GLU A 102 -10.79 -16.78 -11.26
CA GLU A 102 -10.73 -18.23 -11.10
C GLU A 102 -9.50 -18.65 -10.32
N GLY A 103 -9.58 -19.77 -9.60
CA GLY A 103 -8.43 -20.37 -8.92
C GLY A 103 -7.95 -19.63 -7.66
N LEU A 104 -8.80 -18.80 -7.05
CA LEU A 104 -8.44 -18.23 -5.73
C LEU A 104 -8.24 -19.34 -4.69
N PRO A 105 -7.22 -19.21 -3.81
CA PRO A 105 -6.96 -20.23 -2.79
C PRO A 105 -8.11 -20.42 -1.83
N GLY A 106 -8.49 -21.68 -1.57
CA GLY A 106 -9.49 -22.07 -0.58
C GLY A 106 -8.94 -22.29 0.83
N ASP A 107 -7.74 -21.75 1.17
CA ASP A 107 -7.07 -21.99 2.45
C ASP A 107 -7.56 -21.08 3.61
N GLY A 108 -8.63 -20.34 3.39
CA GLY A 108 -9.24 -19.46 4.40
C GLY A 108 -8.47 -18.16 4.69
N ARG A 109 -7.26 -17.97 4.13
CA ARG A 109 -6.49 -16.73 4.29
C ARG A 109 -6.83 -15.68 3.24
N VAL A 110 -7.36 -16.09 2.08
CA VAL A 110 -7.74 -15.21 0.97
C VAL A 110 -9.24 -15.18 0.85
N ARG A 111 -9.82 -13.98 0.91
CA ARG A 111 -11.27 -13.78 0.76
C ARG A 111 -11.55 -12.77 -0.34
N PHE A 112 -12.45 -13.14 -1.25
CA PHE A 112 -12.99 -12.24 -2.24
C PHE A 112 -14.28 -11.58 -1.74
N MET A 113 -14.41 -10.29 -1.99
CA MET A 113 -15.56 -9.45 -1.64
C MET A 113 -16.12 -8.84 -2.93
N PRO A 114 -17.37 -9.14 -3.31
CA PRO A 114 -18.00 -8.51 -4.45
C PRO A 114 -18.13 -7.00 -4.27
N PHE A 115 -17.89 -6.23 -5.34
CA PHE A 115 -18.06 -4.80 -5.38
C PHE A 115 -19.13 -4.42 -6.40
N ALA A 116 -20.29 -4.01 -5.92
CA ALA A 116 -21.46 -3.69 -6.75
C ALA A 116 -21.76 -2.17 -6.81
N GLU A 117 -21.01 -1.34 -6.08
CA GLU A 117 -21.26 0.12 -6.08
C GLU A 117 -20.91 0.71 -7.46
N PRO A 118 -21.84 1.45 -8.12
CA PRO A 118 -21.53 2.13 -9.36
C PRO A 118 -20.55 3.28 -9.09
N VAL A 119 -19.42 3.29 -9.79
CA VAL A 119 -18.40 4.35 -9.69
C VAL A 119 -18.01 4.80 -11.09
N GLU A 120 -18.20 6.08 -11.38
CA GLU A 120 -17.67 6.65 -12.62
C GLU A 120 -16.13 6.71 -12.56
N GLY A 121 -15.48 6.23 -13.60
CA GLY A 121 -14.03 6.27 -13.77
C GLY A 121 -13.29 5.24 -12.92
N ASN A 122 -12.32 5.68 -12.11
CA ASN A 122 -11.49 4.77 -11.32
C ASN A 122 -12.12 4.45 -9.97
N ASP A 123 -12.51 3.22 -9.78
CA ASP A 123 -13.16 2.69 -8.58
C ASP A 123 -12.18 2.20 -7.48
N LYS A 124 -10.87 2.28 -7.73
CA LYS A 124 -9.83 1.81 -6.80
C LYS A 124 -10.02 2.37 -5.38
N TRP A 125 -10.31 3.67 -5.25
CA TRP A 125 -10.47 4.31 -3.94
C TRP A 125 -11.76 3.90 -3.24
N ALA A 126 -12.84 3.68 -3.98
CA ALA A 126 -14.09 3.13 -3.44
C ALA A 126 -13.89 1.70 -2.93
N LYS A 127 -13.18 0.86 -3.69
CA LYS A 127 -12.81 -0.50 -3.28
C LYS A 127 -11.89 -0.50 -2.04
N LEU A 128 -10.90 0.39 -1.97
CA LEU A 128 -10.06 0.52 -0.76
C LEU A 128 -10.86 0.95 0.46
N ALA A 129 -11.84 1.86 0.29
CA ALA A 129 -12.74 2.23 1.37
C ALA A 129 -13.64 1.06 1.80
N ALA A 130 -14.16 0.26 0.85
CA ALA A 130 -14.92 -0.95 1.13
C ALA A 130 -14.07 -2.00 1.89
N LEU A 131 -12.84 -2.24 1.43
CA LEU A 131 -11.87 -3.13 2.08
C LEU A 131 -11.53 -2.68 3.50
N ALA A 132 -11.36 -1.37 3.73
CA ALA A 132 -11.11 -0.84 5.06
C ALA A 132 -12.31 -1.06 5.99
N ARG A 133 -13.55 -0.85 5.52
CA ARG A 133 -14.76 -1.14 6.28
C ARG A 133 -14.92 -2.64 6.62
N ALA A 134 -14.50 -3.50 5.69
CA ALA A 134 -14.55 -4.95 5.85
C ALA A 134 -13.37 -5.53 6.66
N LEU A 135 -12.46 -4.71 7.16
CA LEU A 135 -11.32 -5.17 7.95
C LEU A 135 -11.71 -6.11 9.11
N PRO A 136 -12.83 -5.88 9.86
CA PRO A 136 -13.29 -6.82 10.88
C PRO A 136 -13.59 -8.23 10.34
N GLU A 137 -14.02 -8.33 9.09
CA GLU A 137 -14.34 -9.61 8.45
C GLU A 137 -13.11 -10.48 8.16
N SER A 138 -11.90 -9.90 8.27
CA SER A 138 -10.65 -10.68 8.21
C SER A 138 -10.47 -11.59 9.41
N GLY A 139 -11.21 -11.38 10.51
CA GLY A 139 -11.02 -12.08 11.78
C GLY A 139 -9.82 -11.58 12.58
N VAL A 140 -9.11 -10.55 12.08
CA VAL A 140 -7.97 -9.92 12.78
C VAL A 140 -8.48 -8.71 13.55
N THR A 141 -8.39 -8.74 14.87
CA THR A 141 -8.82 -7.64 15.72
C THR A 141 -7.72 -6.60 15.97
N ARG A 142 -6.44 -6.99 15.77
CA ARG A 142 -5.30 -6.13 16.00
C ARG A 142 -4.11 -6.55 15.12
N GLY A 143 -3.55 -5.65 14.36
CA GLY A 143 -2.47 -5.96 13.43
C GLY A 143 -2.13 -4.81 12.51
N TYR A 144 -1.81 -5.15 11.27
CA TYR A 144 -1.48 -4.17 10.23
C TYR A 144 -2.38 -4.36 9.01
N ALA A 145 -2.95 -3.27 8.49
CA ALA A 145 -3.66 -3.26 7.21
C ALA A 145 -2.76 -2.64 6.13
N MET A 146 -2.51 -3.38 5.07
CA MET A 146 -1.62 -2.95 3.98
C MET A 146 -2.38 -2.90 2.65
N PRO A 147 -2.75 -1.71 2.14
CA PRO A 147 -3.18 -1.58 0.76
C PRO A 147 -2.10 -2.12 -0.18
N PHE A 148 -2.49 -2.99 -1.09
CA PHE A 148 -1.54 -3.66 -1.96
C PHE A 148 -2.14 -3.80 -3.37
N ASP A 149 -1.38 -3.43 -4.42
CA ASP A 149 -1.85 -3.54 -5.79
C ASP A 149 -1.76 -5.00 -6.25
N ALA A 150 -2.76 -5.45 -7.03
CA ALA A 150 -2.95 -6.85 -7.41
C ALA A 150 -1.95 -7.35 -8.47
N ASP A 151 -0.96 -6.55 -8.82
CA ASP A 151 0.10 -6.80 -9.80
C ASP A 151 1.51 -6.58 -9.24
N ASP A 152 1.62 -6.28 -7.93
CA ASP A 152 2.90 -6.14 -7.22
C ASP A 152 3.26 -7.40 -6.44
N LEU A 153 4.54 -7.56 -6.07
CA LEU A 153 5.02 -8.69 -5.27
C LEU A 153 5.65 -8.22 -3.96
N LEU A 154 5.50 -9.04 -2.91
CA LEU A 154 6.06 -8.80 -1.59
C LEU A 154 7.26 -9.72 -1.34
N ALA A 155 8.36 -9.18 -0.80
CA ALA A 155 9.53 -9.98 -0.44
C ALA A 155 9.24 -10.93 0.74
N PRO A 156 9.79 -12.15 0.79
CA PRO A 156 9.39 -13.21 1.74
C PRO A 156 9.54 -12.88 3.22
N HIS A 157 10.42 -11.95 3.57
CA HIS A 157 10.73 -11.59 4.96
C HIS A 157 9.79 -10.56 5.60
N VAL A 158 8.92 -9.91 4.82
CA VAL A 158 8.25 -8.66 5.23
C VAL A 158 7.25 -8.88 6.36
N VAL A 159 6.40 -9.90 6.28
CA VAL A 159 5.42 -10.20 7.34
C VAL A 159 6.15 -10.56 8.65
N GLN A 160 7.24 -11.32 8.58
CA GLN A 160 8.03 -11.66 9.76
C GLN A 160 8.70 -10.42 10.38
N GLU A 161 9.29 -9.54 9.56
CA GLU A 161 9.89 -8.29 10.03
C GLU A 161 8.87 -7.40 10.75
N MET A 162 7.65 -7.27 10.19
CA MET A 162 6.56 -6.53 10.82
C MET A 162 6.11 -7.19 12.14
N ALA A 163 5.98 -8.52 12.15
CA ALA A 163 5.54 -9.27 13.33
C ALA A 163 6.56 -9.20 14.48
N GLN A 164 7.84 -9.19 14.19
CA GLN A 164 8.91 -9.07 15.18
C GLN A 164 9.11 -7.62 15.67
N GLY A 165 9.05 -6.65 14.75
CA GLY A 165 9.28 -5.24 15.07
C GLY A 165 8.13 -4.57 15.82
N ARG A 166 6.89 -5.03 15.64
CA ARG A 166 5.68 -4.61 16.34
C ARG A 166 5.47 -3.10 16.47
N ALA A 167 5.84 -2.34 15.40
CA ALA A 167 5.72 -0.88 15.40
C ALA A 167 4.25 -0.43 15.54
N PRO A 168 3.89 0.37 16.55
CA PRO A 168 2.48 0.70 16.81
C PRO A 168 1.78 1.41 15.65
N GLY A 169 2.49 2.32 14.97
CA GLY A 169 1.95 3.07 13.82
C GLY A 169 1.91 2.26 12.53
N GLY A 170 2.68 1.18 12.45
CA GLY A 170 2.87 0.38 11.25
C GLY A 170 4.18 0.66 10.52
N TYR A 171 4.24 0.29 9.24
CA TYR A 171 5.49 0.25 8.48
C TYR A 171 5.41 0.97 7.15
N LEU A 172 6.58 1.40 6.65
CA LEU A 172 6.73 2.06 5.36
C LEU A 172 7.82 1.35 4.53
N VAL A 173 7.48 0.94 3.33
CA VAL A 173 8.45 0.43 2.36
C VAL A 173 9.22 1.62 1.77
N THR A 174 10.42 1.84 2.27
CA THR A 174 11.31 2.90 1.77
C THR A 174 12.24 2.41 0.68
N ARG A 175 12.52 1.08 0.66
CA ARG A 175 13.35 0.40 -0.33
C ARG A 175 12.56 -0.72 -1.00
N GLY A 176 12.72 -0.87 -2.29
CA GLY A 176 12.08 -1.91 -3.11
C GLY A 176 12.56 -1.85 -4.54
N TYR A 177 12.05 -2.73 -5.38
CA TYR A 177 12.45 -2.77 -6.78
C TYR A 177 11.31 -2.31 -7.70
N VAL A 178 11.69 -1.79 -8.85
CA VAL A 178 10.79 -1.44 -9.95
C VAL A 178 11.24 -2.21 -11.18
N LEU A 179 10.33 -2.96 -11.78
CA LEU A 179 10.54 -3.70 -13.03
C LEU A 179 9.75 -3.00 -14.14
N ASP A 180 10.43 -2.59 -15.20
CA ASP A 180 9.80 -2.29 -16.48
C ASP A 180 9.63 -3.62 -17.24
N ALA A 181 8.40 -4.15 -17.26
CA ALA A 181 8.12 -5.47 -17.81
C ALA A 181 8.30 -5.55 -19.34
N ALA A 182 8.09 -4.45 -20.05
CA ALA A 182 8.29 -4.41 -21.51
C ALA A 182 9.78 -4.43 -21.89
N GLU A 183 10.65 -3.85 -21.06
CA GLU A 183 12.09 -3.77 -21.35
C GLU A 183 12.91 -4.80 -20.55
N GLY A 184 12.30 -5.49 -19.59
CA GLY A 184 13.02 -6.42 -18.71
C GLY A 184 14.01 -5.74 -17.77
N LEU A 185 13.95 -4.41 -17.63
CA LEU A 185 14.88 -3.62 -16.84
C LEU A 185 14.42 -3.50 -15.38
N TRP A 186 15.36 -3.64 -14.45
CA TRP A 186 15.14 -3.52 -13.01
C TRP A 186 15.88 -2.33 -12.44
N ALA A 187 15.28 -1.65 -11.45
CA ALA A 187 15.93 -0.61 -10.67
C ALA A 187 15.60 -0.76 -9.18
N GLU A 188 16.52 -0.42 -8.30
CA GLU A 188 16.21 -0.26 -6.88
C GLU A 188 15.68 1.16 -6.64
N ALA A 189 14.50 1.25 -6.01
CA ALA A 189 13.96 2.47 -5.46
C ALA A 189 14.35 2.56 -3.99
N ARG A 190 15.10 3.62 -3.63
CA ARG A 190 15.64 3.84 -2.27
C ARG A 190 15.61 5.32 -1.89
N PRO A 191 15.74 5.68 -0.61
CA PRO A 191 15.86 7.08 -0.21
C PRO A 191 17.01 7.79 -0.93
N GLN A 192 16.83 9.08 -1.19
CA GLN A 192 17.89 9.93 -1.74
C GLN A 192 19.07 10.00 -0.78
N SER A 193 20.28 10.07 -1.34
CA SER A 193 21.52 10.36 -0.63
C SER A 193 22.22 11.54 -1.30
N LEU A 194 23.29 12.02 -0.68
CA LEU A 194 24.13 13.06 -1.30
C LEU A 194 24.79 12.58 -2.59
N SER A 195 25.18 11.30 -2.64
CA SER A 195 25.75 10.66 -3.85
C SER A 195 24.70 10.37 -4.93
N ASP A 196 23.44 10.19 -4.54
CA ASP A 196 22.33 9.82 -5.42
C ASP A 196 21.11 10.73 -5.27
N PRO A 197 21.21 12.02 -5.61
CA PRO A 197 20.12 12.98 -5.41
C PRO A 197 18.92 12.74 -6.34
N GLY A 198 19.10 11.96 -7.40
CA GLY A 198 18.03 11.57 -8.35
C GLY A 198 17.16 10.40 -7.89
N GLN A 199 17.60 9.64 -6.89
CA GLN A 199 16.87 8.50 -6.36
C GLN A 199 15.50 8.87 -5.78
N LYS A 200 14.61 7.87 -5.72
CA LYS A 200 13.26 8.02 -5.15
C LYS A 200 13.01 6.85 -4.19
N ALA A 201 12.67 7.18 -2.97
CA ALA A 201 12.18 6.16 -2.04
C ALA A 201 10.96 5.43 -2.63
N PHE A 202 10.86 4.12 -2.42
CA PHE A 202 9.84 3.25 -3.02
C PHE A 202 8.41 3.78 -2.82
N TRP A 203 8.07 4.24 -1.61
CA TRP A 203 6.76 4.81 -1.30
C TRP A 203 6.37 6.04 -2.12
N LYS A 204 7.30 6.67 -2.82
CA LYS A 204 7.02 7.78 -3.76
C LYS A 204 6.65 7.30 -5.16
N LEU A 205 6.84 6.03 -5.46
CA LEU A 205 6.63 5.42 -6.77
C LEU A 205 5.43 4.46 -6.81
N CYS A 206 5.21 3.70 -5.74
CA CYS A 206 4.28 2.57 -5.66
C CYS A 206 3.28 2.72 -4.52
N GLY A 207 2.03 2.24 -4.74
CA GLY A 207 0.94 2.22 -3.75
C GLY A 207 1.08 1.12 -2.71
N SER A 208 1.73 0.01 -3.05
CA SER A 208 2.00 -1.15 -2.18
C SER A 208 3.15 -0.83 -1.20
N CYS A 209 2.99 0.23 -0.39
CA CYS A 209 4.12 0.81 0.31
C CYS A 209 3.94 1.07 1.80
N ALA A 210 2.74 0.92 2.34
CA ALA A 210 2.48 1.25 3.74
C ALA A 210 1.55 0.23 4.39
N ALA A 211 1.93 -0.25 5.57
CA ALA A 211 1.11 -1.05 6.45
C ALA A 211 0.74 -0.22 7.68
N PHE A 212 -0.54 -0.02 7.93
CA PHE A 212 -1.06 0.81 9.01
C PHE A 212 -1.44 -0.03 10.21
N GLY A 213 -0.94 0.32 11.38
CA GLY A 213 -1.35 -0.30 12.63
C GLY A 213 -2.82 -0.03 12.94
N PHE A 214 -3.55 -1.06 13.40
CA PHE A 214 -4.94 -0.93 13.81
C PHE A 214 -5.25 -1.78 15.05
N ASP A 215 -6.28 -1.35 15.79
CA ASP A 215 -6.87 -2.08 16.92
C ASP A 215 -8.40 -1.88 16.89
N LEU A 216 -9.14 -2.95 16.58
CA LEU A 216 -10.60 -2.95 16.45
C LEU A 216 -11.32 -3.35 17.74
N ARG A 217 -10.61 -3.66 18.82
CA ARG A 217 -11.21 -4.11 20.10
C ARG A 217 -12.03 -3.01 20.77
N GLY A 218 -11.74 -1.74 20.48
CA GLY A 218 -12.50 -0.58 20.98
C GLY A 218 -13.46 0.03 19.96
N GLY A 219 -13.74 -0.66 18.84
CA GLY A 219 -14.60 -0.16 17.76
C GLY A 219 -13.89 -0.09 16.40
N GLN A 220 -14.55 0.54 15.41
CA GLN A 220 -14.08 0.57 14.02
C GLN A 220 -13.35 1.86 13.62
N ASP A 221 -12.96 2.72 14.57
CA ASP A 221 -12.33 4.02 14.28
C ASP A 221 -11.03 3.86 13.47
N ASP A 222 -10.25 2.79 13.71
CA ASP A 222 -9.03 2.54 12.98
C ASP A 222 -9.31 2.07 11.54
N ALA A 223 -10.36 1.28 11.31
CA ALA A 223 -10.82 0.95 9.98
C ALA A 223 -11.29 2.21 9.22
N ALA A 224 -12.03 3.09 9.87
CA ALA A 224 -12.46 4.37 9.30
C ALA A 224 -11.27 5.28 8.98
N LEU A 225 -10.27 5.36 9.86
CA LEU A 225 -9.02 6.09 9.62
C LEU A 225 -8.28 5.54 8.39
N ILE A 226 -8.11 4.21 8.29
CA ILE A 226 -7.45 3.58 7.15
C ILE A 226 -8.20 3.88 5.86
N GLY A 227 -9.54 3.80 5.85
CA GLY A 227 -10.37 4.19 4.72
C GLY A 227 -10.18 5.66 4.32
N ALA A 228 -10.11 6.56 5.28
CA ALA A 228 -9.86 7.99 5.04
C ALA A 228 -8.44 8.24 4.49
N MET A 229 -7.43 7.52 4.97
CA MET A 229 -6.05 7.62 4.48
C MET A 229 -5.91 7.09 3.06
N THR A 230 -6.52 5.96 2.77
CA THR A 230 -6.46 5.30 1.46
C THR A 230 -7.30 5.99 0.38
N ALA A 231 -8.13 6.97 0.73
CA ALA A 231 -8.78 7.86 -0.22
C ALA A 231 -7.79 8.76 -1.00
N HIS A 232 -6.57 8.90 -0.50
CA HIS A 232 -5.50 9.68 -1.12
C HIS A 232 -4.51 8.82 -1.93
N GLU A 233 -3.69 9.50 -2.75
CA GLU A 233 -2.49 8.91 -3.32
C GLU A 233 -1.51 8.52 -2.20
N HIS A 234 -0.81 7.41 -2.37
CA HIS A 234 0.13 6.84 -1.40
C HIS A 234 1.18 7.82 -0.84
N ARG A 235 1.50 8.88 -1.59
CA ARG A 235 2.42 9.94 -1.12
C ARG A 235 1.89 10.74 0.08
N MET A 236 0.61 10.64 0.37
CA MET A 236 0.01 11.25 1.55
C MET A 236 0.10 10.35 2.80
N PHE A 237 0.32 9.05 2.66
CA PHE A 237 0.30 8.08 3.75
C PHE A 237 1.25 8.43 4.91
N PRO A 238 2.56 8.71 4.69
CA PRO A 238 3.45 9.04 5.79
C PRO A 238 3.07 10.35 6.51
N TYR A 239 2.48 11.29 5.78
CA TYR A 239 2.01 12.55 6.35
C TYR A 239 0.78 12.33 7.25
N LEU A 240 -0.24 11.63 6.75
CA LEU A 240 -1.48 11.36 7.49
C LEU A 240 -1.21 10.49 8.72
N ALA A 241 -0.34 9.47 8.60
CA ALA A 241 0.07 8.65 9.72
C ALA A 241 0.77 9.48 10.82
N ARG A 242 1.66 10.42 10.45
CA ARG A 242 2.26 11.35 11.43
C ARG A 242 1.24 12.29 12.04
N LEU A 243 0.29 12.79 11.26
CA LEU A 243 -0.78 13.65 11.76
C LEU A 243 -1.64 12.92 12.79
N ALA A 244 -1.90 11.63 12.56
CA ALA A 244 -2.58 10.73 13.51
C ALA A 244 -1.75 10.37 14.75
N GLY A 245 -0.51 10.87 14.87
CA GLY A 245 0.38 10.49 15.99
C GLY A 245 0.90 9.05 15.90
N ARG A 246 0.83 8.44 14.71
CA ARG A 246 1.20 7.04 14.41
C ARG A 246 2.23 6.98 13.30
N PRO A 247 3.47 7.48 13.49
CA PRO A 247 4.49 7.50 12.45
C PRO A 247 4.79 6.07 11.98
N LEU A 248 4.97 5.92 10.65
CA LEU A 248 5.34 4.64 10.05
C LEU A 248 6.85 4.41 10.21
N THR A 249 7.21 3.20 10.61
CA THR A 249 8.60 2.76 10.75
C THR A 249 9.10 2.22 9.40
N PRO A 250 10.26 2.67 8.88
CA PRO A 250 10.83 2.10 7.67
C PRO A 250 11.15 0.62 7.83
N LEU A 251 10.81 -0.20 6.82
CA LEU A 251 11.33 -1.56 6.70
C LEU A 251 12.82 -1.50 6.33
N ALA A 252 13.62 -2.41 6.89
CA ALA A 252 15.08 -2.35 6.81
C ALA A 252 15.61 -2.73 5.42
N ARG A 253 14.93 -3.66 4.71
CA ARG A 253 15.39 -4.25 3.46
C ARG A 253 14.48 -3.87 2.29
N PRO A 254 14.92 -4.06 1.01
CA PRO A 254 14.02 -3.99 -0.12
C PRO A 254 12.85 -4.96 0.04
N SER A 255 11.61 -4.43 0.11
CA SER A 255 10.46 -5.17 0.63
C SER A 255 9.37 -5.46 -0.40
N ALA A 256 9.33 -4.75 -1.51
CA ALA A 256 8.33 -4.96 -2.56
C ALA A 256 8.92 -4.79 -3.95
N LEU A 257 8.31 -5.46 -4.93
CA LEU A 257 8.57 -5.31 -6.37
C LEU A 257 7.35 -4.67 -7.01
N TYR A 258 7.56 -3.49 -7.60
CA TYR A 258 6.58 -2.77 -8.39
C TYR A 258 6.77 -3.11 -9.88
N ILE A 259 5.75 -3.70 -10.52
CA ILE A 259 5.81 -4.09 -11.92
C ILE A 259 5.04 -3.06 -12.75
N VAL A 260 5.75 -2.41 -13.68
CA VAL A 260 5.17 -1.39 -14.57
C VAL A 260 5.28 -1.81 -16.03
N ASN A 261 4.50 -1.17 -16.89
CA ASN A 261 4.58 -1.35 -18.34
C ASN A 261 4.27 -2.78 -18.81
N HIS A 262 3.32 -3.45 -18.14
CA HIS A 262 2.87 -4.81 -18.47
C HIS A 262 1.56 -4.85 -19.31
N GLY A 263 1.16 -3.74 -19.92
CA GLY A 263 -0.03 -3.65 -20.79
C GLY A 263 -1.32 -3.27 -20.07
N GLU A 264 -1.62 -3.85 -18.92
CA GLU A 264 -2.85 -3.61 -18.15
C GLU A 264 -2.69 -2.64 -16.97
N ASN A 265 -1.54 -1.97 -16.84
CA ASN A 265 -1.35 -0.96 -15.80
C ASN A 265 -2.33 0.20 -15.96
N PHE A 266 -3.09 0.50 -14.93
CA PHE A 266 -4.01 1.64 -14.90
C PHE A 266 -3.31 2.97 -15.23
N GLY A 267 -2.06 3.14 -14.84
CA GLY A 267 -1.22 4.31 -15.15
C GLY A 267 -0.86 4.45 -16.63
N ALA A 268 -0.79 3.35 -17.39
CA ALA A 268 -0.48 3.36 -18.82
C ALA A 268 -1.59 4.06 -19.61
N ARG A 269 -2.85 3.77 -19.29
CA ARG A 269 -4.03 4.38 -19.92
C ARG A 269 -4.12 5.90 -19.72
N ARG A 270 -3.42 6.46 -18.74
CA ARG A 270 -3.35 7.91 -18.43
C ARG A 270 -2.04 8.56 -18.83
N GLY A 271 -1.17 7.90 -19.60
CA GLY A 271 0.15 8.44 -19.99
C GLY A 271 1.13 8.64 -18.83
N ARG A 272 0.85 8.07 -17.63
CA ARG A 272 1.65 8.27 -16.41
C ARG A 272 2.77 7.25 -16.20
N THR A 273 2.95 6.27 -17.09
CA THR A 273 4.05 5.30 -17.02
C THR A 273 5.40 5.93 -17.34
N GLY A 274 5.46 6.93 -18.21
CA GLY A 274 6.70 7.52 -18.69
C GLY A 274 7.66 8.09 -17.62
N PHE A 275 7.16 8.46 -16.42
CA PHE A 275 8.04 8.85 -15.32
C PHE A 275 8.71 7.63 -14.66
N LYS A 276 8.00 6.52 -14.51
CA LYS A 276 8.48 5.31 -13.84
C LYS A 276 9.45 4.54 -14.74
N THR A 277 9.15 4.42 -16.03
CA THR A 277 10.06 3.84 -17.02
C THR A 277 11.34 4.66 -17.16
N ARG A 278 11.26 6.00 -17.17
CA ARG A 278 12.46 6.86 -17.12
C ARG A 278 13.27 6.68 -15.85
N PHE A 279 12.63 6.43 -14.70
CA PHE A 279 13.33 6.13 -13.46
C PHE A 279 14.12 4.82 -13.58
N VAL A 280 13.51 3.74 -14.11
CA VAL A 280 14.17 2.45 -14.30
C VAL A 280 15.36 2.57 -15.26
N ARG A 281 15.18 3.24 -16.41
CA ARG A 281 16.25 3.48 -17.37
C ARG A 281 17.42 4.31 -16.82
N ARG A 282 17.13 5.20 -15.86
CA ARG A 282 18.16 6.04 -15.22
C ARG A 282 18.99 5.30 -14.18
N PHE A 283 18.41 4.31 -13.50
CA PHE A 283 19.01 3.60 -12.38
C PHE A 283 18.94 2.08 -12.56
N PRO A 284 19.37 1.54 -13.75
CA PRO A 284 19.28 0.11 -13.99
C PRO A 284 20.21 -0.63 -13.04
N LEU A 285 19.76 -1.77 -12.54
CA LEU A 285 20.59 -2.67 -11.76
C LEU A 285 21.63 -3.36 -12.67
N ALA A 286 22.80 -3.66 -12.11
CA ALA A 286 23.76 -4.56 -12.74
C ALA A 286 23.19 -5.98 -12.86
N ALA A 287 23.76 -6.81 -13.73
CA ALA A 287 23.25 -8.14 -14.02
C ALA A 287 23.19 -9.04 -12.77
N ASP A 288 24.23 -9.00 -11.92
CA ASP A 288 24.31 -9.76 -10.68
C ASP A 288 23.30 -9.27 -9.61
N GLU A 289 23.06 -7.94 -9.52
CA GLU A 289 22.03 -7.36 -8.66
C GLU A 289 20.63 -7.73 -9.15
N THR A 290 20.41 -7.70 -10.47
CA THR A 290 19.16 -8.13 -11.10
C THR A 290 18.89 -9.61 -10.79
N ALA A 291 19.89 -10.48 -10.92
CA ALA A 291 19.76 -11.91 -10.61
C ALA A 291 19.37 -12.12 -9.13
N ARG A 292 20.01 -11.40 -8.19
CA ARG A 292 19.63 -11.43 -6.75
C ARG A 292 18.20 -10.93 -6.51
N ALA A 293 17.80 -9.83 -7.15
CA ALA A 293 16.46 -9.30 -7.04
C ALA A 293 15.41 -10.28 -7.59
N ARG A 294 15.65 -10.87 -8.76
CA ARG A 294 14.78 -11.92 -9.35
C ARG A 294 14.62 -13.11 -8.42
N ALA A 295 15.72 -13.64 -7.88
CA ALA A 295 15.69 -14.76 -6.95
C ALA A 295 14.88 -14.43 -5.66
N ALA A 296 15.04 -13.22 -5.12
CA ALA A 296 14.33 -12.78 -3.92
C ALA A 296 12.79 -12.76 -4.09
N PHE A 297 12.29 -12.52 -5.31
CA PHE A 297 10.86 -12.50 -5.63
C PHE A 297 10.39 -13.75 -6.39
N ALA A 298 11.25 -14.74 -6.63
CA ALA A 298 11.02 -15.88 -7.53
C ALA A 298 10.39 -15.42 -8.85
N PHE A 299 11.04 -14.50 -9.45
CA PHE A 299 10.64 -13.91 -10.70
C PHE A 299 11.53 -14.49 -11.81
N ASP A 300 10.97 -15.42 -12.58
CA ASP A 300 11.63 -16.07 -13.70
C ASP A 300 11.66 -15.18 -14.94
#